data_ef86ad3db0cf1a7a4e080cf910e144b2
#
_entry.id   ef86ad3db0cf1a7a4e080cf910e144b2
#
_cell.length_a   1.000
_cell.length_b   1.000
_cell.length_c   1.000
_cell.angle_alpha   90.00
_cell.angle_beta   90.00
_cell.angle_gamma   90.00
#
_symmetry.space_group_name_H-M   'P 1'
#
loop_
_entity.id
_entity.type
_entity.pdbx_description
1 polymer ?
#
loop_
_entity_poly.entity_id
_entity_poly.type
_entity_poly.pdbx_seq_one_letter_code
_entity_poly.pdbx_strand_id
1 'polypeptide(L)'
;MRAVVWLMEGTWEACVDAAAGLGLTDVRLVHVLDEDTEAGWEGGPLGLMGRGRRRPDDRPGGGRTGNPLDEAGSGLLAAAAARLGGRPGGAGDPGAGPEVLQLHGRTETAVLDACAGADLLICARDGVRTERGPHSLSKVTRYVVDHAPCAVLLVWPEEVPAGVDLPPAPRT
;
A
#
# COMPACT_ATOMS: atom_id res chain seq x y z
N MET A 1 13.79 11.29 11.38
CA MET A 1 13.80 10.47 10.13
C MET A 1 12.35 10.16 9.81
N ARG A 2 11.86 10.69 8.70
CA ARG A 2 10.51 10.43 8.21
C ARG A 2 10.50 9.16 7.36
N ALA A 3 9.64 8.21 7.71
CA ALA A 3 9.49 6.99 6.95
C ALA A 3 8.09 6.88 6.33
N VAL A 4 8.05 6.45 5.08
CA VAL A 4 6.84 6.01 4.40
C VAL A 4 6.78 4.48 4.48
N VAL A 5 5.65 3.95 4.93
CA VAL A 5 5.38 2.51 4.96
C VAL A 5 4.28 2.23 3.94
N TRP A 6 4.66 1.62 2.83
CA TRP A 6 3.70 1.25 1.80
C TRP A 6 3.05 -0.09 2.14
N LEU A 7 1.73 -0.05 2.31
CA LEU A 7 0.91 -1.17 2.77
C LEU A 7 0.17 -1.81 1.60
N MET A 8 0.33 -3.13 1.47
CA MET A 8 -0.39 -3.96 0.52
C MET A 8 -1.02 -5.14 1.25
N GLU A 9 -2.18 -5.59 0.80
CA GLU A 9 -2.85 -6.75 1.36
C GLU A 9 -1.92 -7.99 1.39
N GLY A 10 -1.95 -8.71 2.50
CA GLY A 10 -1.15 -9.92 2.71
C GLY A 10 0.35 -9.71 2.94
N THR A 11 0.82 -8.46 3.05
CA THR A 11 2.24 -8.15 3.31
C THR A 11 2.47 -6.99 4.27
N TRP A 12 1.42 -6.23 4.59
CA TRP A 12 1.51 -5.00 5.36
C TRP A 12 2.04 -5.21 6.78
N GLU A 13 1.76 -6.35 7.41
CA GLU A 13 2.20 -6.66 8.77
C GLU A 13 3.71 -6.62 8.89
N ALA A 14 4.42 -7.22 7.93
CA ALA A 14 5.87 -7.25 7.93
C ALA A 14 6.49 -5.85 7.77
N CYS A 15 5.86 -4.99 6.97
CA CYS A 15 6.30 -3.60 6.80
C CYS A 15 6.13 -2.81 8.11
N VAL A 16 5.00 -2.98 8.78
CA VAL A 16 4.70 -2.33 10.05
C VAL A 16 5.63 -2.83 11.17
N ASP A 17 5.87 -4.15 11.25
CA ASP A 17 6.81 -4.74 12.22
C ASP A 17 8.24 -4.25 12.01
N ALA A 18 8.67 -4.10 10.75
CA ALA A 18 9.98 -3.53 10.44
C ALA A 18 10.08 -2.07 10.90
N ALA A 19 9.03 -1.26 10.67
CA ALA A 19 8.99 0.12 11.14
C ALA A 19 9.05 0.21 12.68
N ALA A 20 8.28 -0.64 13.37
CA ALA A 20 8.29 -0.74 14.83
C ALA A 20 9.66 -1.19 15.36
N GLY A 21 10.26 -2.22 14.74
CA GLY A 21 11.58 -2.74 15.10
C GLY A 21 12.72 -1.73 14.96
N LEU A 22 12.57 -0.78 14.03
CA LEU A 22 13.50 0.33 13.84
C LEU A 22 13.26 1.49 14.81
N GLY A 23 12.19 1.45 15.62
CA GLY A 23 11.84 2.53 16.54
C GLY A 23 11.47 3.84 15.86
N LEU A 24 10.86 3.77 14.67
CA LEU A 24 10.48 4.96 13.91
C LEU A 24 9.28 5.65 14.55
N THR A 25 9.38 6.96 14.73
CA THR A 25 8.34 7.79 15.36
C THR A 25 7.64 8.75 14.39
N ASP A 26 8.28 9.11 13.27
CA ASP A 26 7.69 9.92 12.21
C ASP A 26 7.36 8.99 11.03
N VAL A 27 6.18 8.37 11.08
CA VAL A 27 5.73 7.34 10.15
C VAL A 27 4.49 7.79 9.40
N ARG A 28 4.54 7.64 8.09
CA ARG A 28 3.40 7.79 7.18
C ARG A 28 3.01 6.41 6.65
N LEU A 29 1.79 5.96 6.95
CA LEU A 29 1.20 4.74 6.41
C LEU A 29 0.47 5.08 5.11
N VAL A 30 0.81 4.40 4.03
CA VAL A 30 0.24 4.66 2.70
C VAL A 30 -0.38 3.38 2.16
N HIS A 31 -1.65 3.45 1.79
CA HIS A 31 -2.33 2.42 1.01
C HIS A 31 -2.88 3.05 -0.26
N VAL A 32 -2.70 2.39 -1.40
CA VAL A 32 -3.14 2.88 -2.71
C VAL A 32 -4.20 1.96 -3.27
N LEU A 33 -5.34 2.54 -3.62
CA LEU A 33 -6.36 1.87 -4.44
C LEU A 33 -6.03 2.14 -5.91
N ASP A 34 -5.67 1.07 -6.60
CA ASP A 34 -5.25 1.14 -8.00
C ASP A 34 -6.45 1.34 -8.92
N GLU A 35 -6.33 2.25 -9.90
CA GLU A 35 -7.40 2.57 -10.85
C GLU A 35 -7.88 1.35 -11.64
N ASP A 36 -7.00 0.42 -11.98
CA ASP A 36 -7.36 -0.79 -12.70
C ASP A 36 -8.22 -1.73 -11.83
N THR A 37 -7.96 -1.76 -10.53
CA THR A 37 -8.77 -2.51 -9.55
C THR A 37 -10.12 -1.86 -9.36
N GLU A 38 -10.20 -0.53 -9.26
CA GLU A 38 -11.45 0.22 -9.15
C GLU A 38 -12.32 0.06 -10.40
N ALA A 39 -11.73 0.19 -11.60
CA ALA A 39 -12.44 0.01 -12.87
C ALA A 39 -12.97 -1.43 -13.04
N GLY A 40 -12.23 -2.42 -12.58
CA GLY A 40 -12.64 -3.83 -12.59
C GLY A 40 -13.87 -4.08 -11.70
N TRP A 41 -13.97 -3.40 -10.57
CA TRP A 41 -15.11 -3.50 -9.65
C TRP A 41 -16.36 -2.80 -10.22
N GLU A 42 -16.22 -1.62 -10.80
CA GLU A 42 -17.34 -0.90 -11.43
C GLU A 42 -17.85 -1.61 -12.70
N GLY A 43 -17.01 -2.35 -13.40
CA GLY A 43 -17.32 -3.10 -14.62
C GLY A 43 -17.83 -4.53 -14.39
N GLY A 44 -17.96 -5.00 -13.15
CA GLY A 44 -18.42 -6.34 -12.80
C GLY A 44 -19.85 -6.64 -13.28
N PRO A 45 -20.30 -7.92 -13.26
CA PRO A 45 -21.60 -8.35 -13.81
C PRO A 45 -22.80 -7.63 -13.18
N LEU A 46 -22.67 -7.01 -12.01
CA LEU A 46 -23.68 -6.14 -11.40
C LEU A 46 -23.77 -4.77 -12.09
N GLY A 47 -22.70 -4.26 -12.70
CA GLY A 47 -22.71 -3.01 -13.48
C GLY A 47 -23.44 -3.15 -14.81
N LEU A 48 -23.49 -4.35 -15.40
CA LEU A 48 -24.17 -4.60 -16.67
C LEU A 48 -25.70 -4.63 -16.56
N MET A 49 -26.25 -4.88 -15.37
CA MET A 49 -27.69 -4.85 -15.12
C MET A 49 -28.23 -3.44 -14.80
N GLY A 50 -27.37 -2.45 -14.60
CA GLY A 50 -27.72 -1.08 -14.20
C GLY A 50 -27.99 -0.09 -15.34
N ARG A 51 -27.97 -0.49 -16.63
CA ARG A 51 -28.35 0.38 -17.75
C ARG A 51 -29.87 0.46 -17.96
N GLY A 52 -30.64 0.48 -16.87
CA GLY A 52 -32.05 0.85 -16.86
C GLY A 52 -32.18 2.35 -16.64
N ARG A 53 -32.71 3.06 -17.65
CA ARG A 53 -33.18 4.45 -17.68
C ARG A 53 -33.21 5.14 -16.31
N ARG A 54 -32.32 6.11 -16.07
CA ARG A 54 -32.46 7.10 -14.98
C ARG A 54 -33.83 7.75 -15.11
N ARG A 55 -34.69 7.54 -14.15
CA ARG A 55 -35.89 8.36 -13.93
C ARG A 55 -35.45 9.70 -13.31
N PRO A 56 -36.06 10.83 -13.71
CA PRO A 56 -35.67 12.17 -13.25
C PRO A 56 -36.08 12.52 -11.82
N ASP A 57 -36.48 11.55 -10.99
CA ASP A 57 -37.14 11.81 -9.68
C ASP A 57 -36.43 11.16 -8.49
N ASP A 58 -35.13 10.81 -8.60
CA ASP A 58 -34.37 10.32 -7.43
C ASP A 58 -33.90 11.51 -6.60
N ARG A 59 -34.65 11.75 -5.52
CA ARG A 59 -34.32 12.68 -4.43
C ARG A 59 -32.95 12.35 -3.83
N PRO A 60 -32.11 13.36 -3.47
CA PRO A 60 -30.86 13.14 -2.78
C PRO A 60 -31.16 12.75 -1.31
N GLY A 61 -31.15 11.46 -1.02
CA GLY A 61 -31.44 10.93 0.32
C GLY A 61 -31.11 9.45 0.51
N GLY A 62 -30.59 8.77 -0.50
CA GLY A 62 -30.06 7.42 -0.36
C GLY A 62 -28.64 7.48 0.20
N GLY A 63 -28.40 6.91 1.39
CA GLY A 63 -27.09 6.80 1.99
C GLY A 63 -26.11 6.21 0.96
N ARG A 64 -25.01 6.92 0.71
CA ARG A 64 -23.87 6.42 -0.05
C ARG A 64 -23.34 5.25 0.75
N THR A 65 -23.70 4.02 0.35
CA THR A 65 -22.90 2.85 0.76
C THR A 65 -21.50 3.13 0.24
N GLY A 66 -20.54 3.26 1.16
CA GLY A 66 -19.13 3.50 0.83
C GLY A 66 -18.68 2.45 -0.18
N ASN A 67 -17.73 2.82 -1.04
CA ASN A 67 -17.09 1.85 -1.92
C ASN A 67 -16.45 0.76 -1.03
N PRO A 68 -16.79 -0.54 -1.18
CA PRO A 68 -16.22 -1.60 -0.36
C PRO A 68 -14.69 -1.64 -0.37
N LEU A 69 -14.05 -1.19 -1.47
CA LEU A 69 -12.61 -1.07 -1.56
C LEU A 69 -12.08 0.05 -0.65
N ASP A 70 -12.79 1.18 -0.56
CA ASP A 70 -12.43 2.27 0.34
C ASP A 70 -12.53 1.84 1.81
N GLU A 71 -13.57 1.07 2.14
CA GLU A 71 -13.78 0.54 3.50
C GLU A 71 -12.69 -0.47 3.86
N ALA A 72 -12.33 -1.37 2.93
CA ALA A 72 -11.26 -2.34 3.12
C ALA A 72 -9.90 -1.66 3.31
N GLY A 73 -9.56 -0.68 2.47
CA GLY A 73 -8.32 0.08 2.57
C GLY A 73 -8.23 0.88 3.88
N SER A 74 -9.34 1.51 4.28
CA SER A 74 -9.41 2.23 5.56
C SER A 74 -9.26 1.28 6.75
N GLY A 75 -9.84 0.08 6.67
CA GLY A 75 -9.68 -0.98 7.68
C GLY A 75 -8.23 -1.45 7.81
N LEU A 76 -7.55 -1.66 6.69
CA LEU A 76 -6.13 -2.03 6.65
C LEU A 76 -5.26 -0.95 7.30
N LEU A 77 -5.47 0.32 6.93
CA LEU A 77 -4.74 1.45 7.50
C LEU A 77 -4.96 1.59 9.00
N ALA A 78 -6.21 1.40 9.48
CA ALA A 78 -6.51 1.43 10.90
C ALA A 78 -5.83 0.28 11.67
N ALA A 79 -5.83 -0.93 11.11
CA ALA A 79 -5.14 -2.08 11.68
C ALA A 79 -3.63 -1.86 11.75
N ALA A 80 -3.03 -1.30 10.70
CA ALA A 80 -1.61 -0.98 10.64
C ALA A 80 -1.22 0.08 11.70
N ALA A 81 -2.01 1.13 11.84
CA ALA A 81 -1.79 2.17 12.85
C ALA A 81 -1.89 1.60 14.27
N ALA A 82 -2.88 0.76 14.55
CA ALA A 82 -3.05 0.09 15.85
C ALA A 82 -1.84 -0.82 16.16
N ARG A 83 -1.30 -1.54 15.16
CA ARG A 83 -0.12 -2.40 15.30
C ARG A 83 1.15 -1.62 15.64
N LEU A 84 1.29 -0.38 15.15
CA LEU A 84 2.38 0.54 15.55
C LEU A 84 2.21 1.10 16.97
N GLY A 85 1.12 0.77 17.66
CA GLY A 85 0.84 1.24 19.02
C GLY A 85 0.26 2.67 19.07
N GLY A 86 -0.22 3.20 17.94
CA GLY A 86 -0.80 4.54 17.82
C GLY A 86 -2.25 4.53 17.35
N ARG A 87 -3.00 5.59 17.68
CA ARG A 87 -4.25 5.89 16.99
C ARG A 87 -3.89 6.53 15.64
N PRO A 88 -4.67 6.32 14.57
CA PRO A 88 -4.44 7.01 13.32
C PRO A 88 -4.40 8.52 13.56
N GLY A 89 -3.26 9.14 13.22
CA GLY A 89 -3.08 10.60 13.29
C GLY A 89 -3.38 11.22 11.94
N GLY A 90 -3.93 12.43 11.94
CA GLY A 90 -4.00 13.27 10.75
C GLY A 90 -2.67 13.96 10.48
N ALA A 91 -2.46 14.43 9.25
CA ALA A 91 -1.28 15.19 8.87
C ALA A 91 -1.10 16.42 9.79
N GLY A 92 0.01 16.45 10.53
CA GLY A 92 0.46 17.64 11.27
C GLY A 92 0.24 17.65 12.77
N ASP A 93 -0.20 16.53 13.40
CA ASP A 93 -0.27 16.44 14.87
C ASP A 93 0.88 15.59 15.44
N PRO A 94 2.00 16.19 15.87
CA PRO A 94 3.13 15.47 16.41
C PRO A 94 2.78 14.91 17.80
N GLY A 95 2.33 13.67 17.86
CA GLY A 95 1.95 12.96 19.08
C GLY A 95 0.68 12.13 18.96
N ALA A 96 -0.04 12.24 17.86
CA ALA A 96 -1.30 11.53 17.63
C ALA A 96 -1.15 10.14 16.96
N GLY A 97 0.06 9.65 16.72
CA GLY A 97 0.32 8.39 16.02
C GLY A 97 0.74 8.60 14.54
N PRO A 98 0.83 7.52 13.76
CA PRO A 98 1.27 7.61 12.37
C PRO A 98 0.28 8.41 11.51
N GLU A 99 0.82 9.19 10.57
CA GLU A 99 0.02 9.80 9.51
C GLU A 99 -0.54 8.67 8.61
N VAL A 100 -1.81 8.75 8.25
CA VAL A 100 -2.51 7.71 7.50
C VAL A 100 -3.04 8.28 6.20
N LEU A 101 -2.63 7.71 5.06
CA LEU A 101 -3.03 8.15 3.72
C LEU A 101 -3.61 6.98 2.93
N GLN A 102 -4.87 7.12 2.52
CA GLN A 102 -5.46 6.31 1.47
C GLN A 102 -5.43 7.11 0.17
N LEU A 103 -4.74 6.61 -0.82
CA LEU A 103 -4.53 7.26 -2.11
C LEU A 103 -5.25 6.49 -3.21
N HIS A 104 -5.60 7.17 -4.27
CA HIS A 104 -6.25 6.61 -5.47
C HIS A 104 -5.39 6.92 -6.69
N GLY A 105 -5.40 6.03 -7.67
CA GLY A 105 -4.70 6.23 -8.92
C GLY A 105 -3.65 5.15 -9.20
N ARG A 106 -2.71 5.46 -10.08
CA ARG A 106 -1.65 4.52 -10.42
C ARG A 106 -0.72 4.33 -9.23
N THR A 107 -0.62 3.08 -8.77
CA THR A 107 0.08 2.73 -7.54
C THR A 107 1.52 3.24 -7.50
N GLU A 108 2.30 3.04 -8.58
CA GLU A 108 3.69 3.47 -8.63
C GLU A 108 3.85 4.99 -8.49
N THR A 109 2.97 5.77 -9.12
CA THR A 109 3.02 7.23 -9.05
C THR A 109 2.62 7.72 -7.65
N ALA A 110 1.53 7.21 -7.12
CA ALA A 110 1.01 7.61 -5.81
C ALA A 110 2.02 7.31 -4.67
N VAL A 111 2.70 6.16 -4.73
CA VAL A 111 3.73 5.80 -3.74
C VAL A 111 4.94 6.70 -3.85
N LEU A 112 5.44 6.98 -5.07
CA LEU A 112 6.60 7.87 -5.27
C LEU A 112 6.29 9.30 -4.82
N ASP A 113 5.10 9.81 -5.11
CA ASP A 113 4.66 11.14 -4.64
C ASP A 113 4.57 11.20 -3.11
N ALA A 114 4.08 10.11 -2.47
CA ALA A 114 4.04 10.01 -1.02
C ALA A 114 5.43 9.99 -0.37
N CYS A 115 6.46 9.55 -1.12
CA CYS A 115 7.86 9.56 -0.68
C CYS A 115 8.53 10.94 -0.77
N ALA A 116 7.85 11.96 -1.29
CA ALA A 116 8.44 13.30 -1.36
C ALA A 116 8.78 13.83 0.04
N GLY A 117 10.08 14.12 0.27
CA GLY A 117 10.60 14.58 1.55
C GLY A 117 10.68 13.51 2.65
N ALA A 118 10.55 12.23 2.29
CA ALA A 118 10.84 11.12 3.18
C ALA A 118 12.34 10.74 3.13
N ASP A 119 12.82 10.15 4.22
CA ASP A 119 14.17 9.62 4.33
C ASP A 119 14.22 8.12 3.99
N LEU A 120 13.10 7.41 4.19
CA LEU A 120 13.00 5.96 4.07
C LEU A 120 11.64 5.54 3.53
N LEU A 121 11.64 4.64 2.54
CA LEU A 121 10.48 3.85 2.13
C LEU A 121 10.64 2.43 2.64
N ILE A 122 9.62 1.92 3.32
CA ILE A 122 9.50 0.51 3.72
C ILE A 122 8.42 -0.13 2.86
N CYS A 123 8.78 -1.19 2.15
CA CYS A 123 7.85 -1.98 1.35
C CYS A 123 8.21 -3.46 1.39
N ALA A 124 7.23 -4.32 1.11
CA ALA A 124 7.43 -5.76 1.12
C ALA A 124 7.72 -6.31 -0.28
N ARG A 125 8.30 -7.49 -0.32
CA ARG A 125 8.35 -8.31 -1.52
C ARG A 125 6.96 -8.91 -1.77
N ASP A 126 6.41 -8.62 -2.92
CA ASP A 126 5.02 -8.91 -3.30
C ASP A 126 4.89 -9.82 -4.53
N GLY A 127 6.02 -10.31 -5.04
CA GLY A 127 6.07 -11.26 -6.15
C GLY A 127 6.03 -12.72 -5.69
N VAL A 128 6.78 -13.58 -6.36
CA VAL A 128 6.93 -14.99 -5.99
C VAL A 128 7.74 -15.09 -4.69
N ARG A 129 7.08 -15.51 -3.62
CA ARG A 129 7.64 -15.54 -2.25
C ARG A 129 8.38 -16.83 -1.90
N THR A 130 8.26 -17.85 -2.75
CA THR A 130 8.88 -19.16 -2.53
C THR A 130 10.36 -19.23 -2.91
N GLU A 131 10.85 -18.23 -3.63
CA GLU A 131 12.24 -18.18 -4.10
C GLU A 131 12.83 -16.78 -4.03
N ARG A 132 14.16 -16.73 -3.86
CA ARG A 132 14.92 -15.47 -3.97
C ARG A 132 15.15 -15.15 -5.43
N GLY A 133 15.18 -13.87 -5.76
CA GLY A 133 15.56 -13.46 -7.10
C GLY A 133 14.62 -12.41 -7.70
N PRO A 134 14.73 -12.15 -8.99
CA PRO A 134 14.01 -11.07 -9.64
C PRO A 134 12.49 -11.23 -9.64
N HIS A 135 11.98 -12.46 -9.54
CA HIS A 135 10.53 -12.73 -9.48
C HIS A 135 9.91 -12.46 -8.10
N SER A 136 10.72 -12.23 -7.05
CA SER A 136 10.21 -11.92 -5.71
C SER A 136 9.65 -10.50 -5.58
N LEU A 137 9.79 -9.66 -6.61
CA LEU A 137 9.19 -8.34 -6.73
C LEU A 137 8.22 -8.32 -7.91
N SER A 138 7.03 -7.74 -7.70
CA SER A 138 6.15 -7.38 -8.80
C SER A 138 6.79 -6.30 -9.69
N LYS A 139 6.20 -6.04 -10.84
CA LYS A 139 6.66 -4.98 -11.74
C LYS A 139 6.50 -3.60 -11.09
N VAL A 140 5.41 -3.39 -10.36
CA VAL A 140 5.10 -2.13 -9.68
C VAL A 140 6.11 -1.87 -8.56
N THR A 141 6.32 -2.84 -7.68
CA THR A 141 7.28 -2.70 -6.58
C THR A 141 8.71 -2.50 -7.10
N ARG A 142 9.09 -3.21 -8.15
CA ARG A 142 10.40 -2.99 -8.79
C ARG A 142 10.54 -1.56 -9.30
N TYR A 143 9.53 -1.04 -10.01
CA TYR A 143 9.55 0.32 -10.51
C TYR A 143 9.68 1.33 -9.36
N VAL A 144 8.93 1.15 -8.28
CA VAL A 144 9.01 2.02 -7.09
C VAL A 144 10.39 1.98 -6.46
N VAL A 145 10.97 0.78 -6.29
CA VAL A 145 12.33 0.62 -5.72
C VAL A 145 13.39 1.32 -6.58
N ASP A 146 13.28 1.19 -7.90
CA ASP A 146 14.25 1.78 -8.83
C ASP A 146 14.15 3.33 -8.92
N HIS A 147 12.98 3.90 -8.57
CA HIS A 147 12.70 5.34 -8.72
C HIS A 147 12.46 6.08 -7.40
N ALA A 148 12.53 5.38 -6.26
CA ALA A 148 12.31 6.01 -4.96
C ALA A 148 13.31 7.15 -4.71
N PRO A 149 12.85 8.36 -4.27
CA PRO A 149 13.73 9.51 -4.01
C PRO A 149 14.46 9.40 -2.67
N CYS A 150 14.33 8.30 -1.94
CA CYS A 150 14.88 8.06 -0.61
C CYS A 150 15.45 6.64 -0.49
N ALA A 151 16.03 6.31 0.67
CA ALA A 151 16.44 4.94 0.95
C ALA A 151 15.24 3.98 0.93
N VAL A 152 15.47 2.72 0.51
CA VAL A 152 14.42 1.70 0.46
C VAL A 152 14.80 0.52 1.34
N LEU A 153 13.91 0.17 2.27
CA LEU A 153 13.95 -1.07 3.03
C LEU A 153 12.94 -2.06 2.45
N LEU A 154 13.47 -3.12 1.85
CA LEU A 154 12.71 -4.22 1.31
C LEU A 154 12.61 -5.34 2.33
N VAL A 155 11.39 -5.68 2.75
CA VAL A 155 11.16 -6.73 3.74
C VAL A 155 10.58 -7.99 3.10
N TRP A 156 10.89 -9.14 3.65
CA TRP A 156 10.20 -10.39 3.35
C TRP A 156 8.94 -10.45 4.22
N PRO A 157 7.75 -10.70 3.65
CA PRO A 157 6.52 -10.75 4.42
C PRO A 157 6.38 -12.03 5.27
N GLU A 158 7.17 -13.03 4.95
CA GLU A 158 7.21 -14.35 5.60
C GLU A 158 8.67 -14.73 5.87
N GLU A 159 8.90 -15.98 6.32
CA GLU A 159 10.26 -16.52 6.43
C GLU A 159 11.01 -16.38 5.09
N VAL A 160 12.26 -15.92 5.19
CA VAL A 160 13.11 -15.79 4.00
C VAL A 160 13.32 -17.18 3.41
N PRO A 161 12.98 -17.41 2.13
CA PRO A 161 13.17 -18.71 1.51
C PRO A 161 14.61 -19.20 1.68
N ALA A 162 14.77 -20.48 2.06
CA ALA A 162 16.07 -21.13 2.12
C ALA A 162 16.80 -20.97 0.78
N GLY A 163 18.11 -20.70 0.84
CA GLY A 163 18.87 -20.32 -0.34
C GLY A 163 18.72 -21.32 -1.49
N VAL A 164 18.25 -20.81 -2.61
CA VAL A 164 18.48 -21.43 -3.92
C VAL A 164 19.90 -21.02 -4.35
N ASP A 165 20.60 -21.87 -5.09
CA ASP A 165 21.88 -21.53 -5.70
C ASP A 165 21.75 -20.17 -6.41
N LEU A 166 22.43 -19.18 -5.88
CA LEU A 166 22.42 -17.86 -6.49
C LEU A 166 23.03 -17.97 -7.89
N PRO A 167 22.39 -17.46 -8.93
CA PRO A 167 23.02 -17.39 -10.24
C PRO A 167 24.34 -16.61 -10.11
N PRO A 168 25.37 -16.94 -10.88
CA PRO A 168 26.62 -16.19 -10.84
C PRO A 168 26.35 -14.71 -11.07
N ALA A 169 27.05 -13.87 -10.32
CA ALA A 169 26.94 -12.42 -10.46
C ALA A 169 27.14 -12.01 -11.93
N PRO A 170 26.37 -11.04 -12.44
CA PRO A 170 26.57 -10.54 -13.80
C PRO A 170 28.00 -10.06 -13.94
N ARG A 171 28.66 -10.46 -15.00
CA ARG A 171 30.02 -9.97 -15.34
C ARG A 171 29.87 -8.52 -15.80
N THR A 172 30.56 -7.62 -15.15
CA THR A 172 30.73 -6.21 -15.57
C THR A 172 31.49 -6.14 -16.89
#